data_0aab39309bacefa061912b747591c9ef
#
_entry.id   0aab39309bacefa061912b747591c9ef
#
_cell.length_a   1.000
_cell.length_b   1.000
_cell.length_c   1.000
_cell.angle_alpha   90.00
_cell.angle_beta   90.00
_cell.angle_gamma   90.00
#
_symmetry.space_group_name_H-M   'P 1'
#
loop_
_entity.id
_entity.type
_entity.pdbx_description
1 polymer ?
#
loop_
_entity_poly.entity_id
_entity_poly.type
_entity_poly.pdbx_seq_one_letter_code
_entity_poly.pdbx_strand_id
1 'polypeptide(L)'
;ERNVFVGPVIDAAAVDRFETAVAHARERGRVVAGGEVLRGREGYGSGNYVAPTVVADLPADDRLLRDELFVPFVAVLPVESLAEGMTRANSTDLGLSAGFFSTDQAEIDRFLSDIQAGVVYVNRSAGATTGAWPGVQPFGGWKGSGSSGKAGGGLYYVQQYMREQSRTVVA
;
A
#
# COMPACT_ATOMS: atom_id res chain seq x y z
N GLU A 1 -2.20 -8.77 23.84
CA GLU A 1 -3.56 -8.44 24.33
C GLU A 1 -4.55 -8.47 23.15
N ARG A 2 -5.81 -8.87 23.39
CA ARG A 2 -6.82 -9.04 22.33
C ARG A 2 -7.25 -7.74 21.63
N ASN A 3 -6.92 -6.59 22.20
CA ASN A 3 -7.31 -5.26 21.71
C ASN A 3 -6.17 -4.51 21.02
N VAL A 4 -5.02 -5.15 20.76
CA VAL A 4 -3.90 -4.54 20.06
C VAL A 4 -4.09 -4.79 18.56
N PHE A 5 -4.21 -3.71 17.79
CA PHE A 5 -4.42 -3.77 16.35
C PHE A 5 -3.11 -3.74 15.56
N VAL A 6 -2.08 -3.05 16.07
CA VAL A 6 -0.78 -2.92 15.41
C VAL A 6 0.30 -3.52 16.31
N GLY A 7 1.11 -4.44 15.75
CA GLY A 7 2.27 -5.02 16.40
C GLY A 7 3.53 -4.17 16.26
N PRO A 8 4.70 -4.67 16.73
CA PRO A 8 5.97 -4.00 16.54
C PRO A 8 6.37 -4.02 15.06
N VAL A 9 7.20 -3.06 14.66
CA VAL A 9 7.89 -3.12 13.35
C VAL A 9 9.01 -4.16 13.38
N ILE A 10 9.43 -4.61 12.20
CA ILE A 10 10.25 -5.81 12.05
C ILE A 10 11.62 -5.73 12.75
N ASP A 11 12.28 -4.59 12.71
CA ASP A 11 13.64 -4.41 13.23
C ASP A 11 13.93 -2.96 13.65
N ALA A 12 15.13 -2.72 14.14
CA ALA A 12 15.58 -1.38 14.54
C ALA A 12 15.71 -0.44 13.32
N ALA A 13 16.10 -0.94 12.15
CA ALA A 13 16.19 -0.12 10.95
C ALA A 13 14.81 0.41 10.50
N ALA A 14 13.73 -0.35 10.77
CA ALA A 14 12.37 0.13 10.55
C ALA A 14 11.98 1.25 11.55
N VAL A 15 12.47 1.18 12.80
CA VAL A 15 12.31 2.27 13.78
C VAL A 15 13.04 3.52 13.29
N ASP A 16 14.29 3.40 12.83
CA ASP A 16 15.09 4.53 12.33
C ASP A 16 14.43 5.19 11.10
N ARG A 17 13.88 4.38 10.17
CA ARG A 17 13.08 4.91 9.04
C ARG A 17 11.84 5.67 9.50
N PHE A 18 11.15 5.15 10.50
CA PHE A 18 9.99 5.80 11.09
C PHE A 18 10.37 7.16 11.70
N GLU A 19 11.41 7.20 12.54
CA GLU A 19 11.87 8.44 13.17
C GLU A 19 12.30 9.48 12.13
N THR A 20 13.03 9.05 11.10
CA THR A 20 13.45 9.90 9.98
C THR A 20 12.23 10.47 9.23
N ALA A 21 11.23 9.63 8.94
CA ALA A 21 10.00 10.08 8.27
C ALA A 21 9.19 11.05 9.12
N VAL A 22 9.08 10.80 10.43
CA VAL A 22 8.37 11.69 11.36
C VAL A 22 9.09 13.03 11.51
N ALA A 23 10.44 13.02 11.63
CA ALA A 23 11.23 14.25 11.69
C ALA A 23 11.01 15.10 10.43
N HIS A 24 11.13 14.48 9.24
CA HIS A 24 10.86 15.15 7.97
C HIS A 24 9.43 15.70 7.90
N ALA A 25 8.43 14.93 8.34
CA ALA A 25 7.04 15.35 8.32
C ALA A 25 6.77 16.55 9.27
N ARG A 26 7.49 16.64 10.38
CA ARG A 26 7.40 17.81 11.30
C ARG A 26 8.00 19.09 10.70
N GLU A 27 9.02 18.95 9.86
CA GLU A 27 9.65 20.08 9.19
C GLU A 27 8.87 20.56 7.96
N ARG A 28 8.21 19.63 7.26
CA ARG A 28 7.62 19.90 5.94
C ARG A 28 6.09 19.98 5.94
N GLY A 29 5.45 19.48 6.99
CA GLY A 29 4.00 19.39 7.11
C GLY A 29 3.58 19.35 8.57
N ARG A 30 2.59 18.52 8.88
CA ARG A 30 2.01 18.43 10.22
C ARG A 30 1.76 16.96 10.61
N VAL A 31 2.30 16.54 11.74
CA VAL A 31 1.93 15.26 12.38
C VAL A 31 0.58 15.47 13.08
N VAL A 32 -0.45 14.78 12.58
CA VAL A 32 -1.83 14.88 13.07
C VAL A 32 -2.05 13.94 14.27
N ALA A 33 -1.45 12.74 14.21
CA ALA A 33 -1.52 11.76 15.28
C ALA A 33 -0.27 10.89 15.28
N GLY A 34 0.09 10.31 16.41
CA GLY A 34 1.27 9.44 16.56
C GLY A 34 2.59 10.19 16.51
N GLY A 35 3.56 9.66 15.81
CA GLY A 35 4.90 10.24 15.66
C GLY A 35 5.85 9.92 16.80
N GLU A 36 5.63 8.85 17.54
CA GLU A 36 6.40 8.48 18.73
C GLU A 36 6.93 7.06 18.65
N VAL A 37 8.18 6.88 19.07
CA VAL A 37 8.72 5.56 19.40
C VAL A 37 8.27 5.20 20.81
N LEU A 38 7.72 3.99 20.97
CA LEU A 38 7.11 3.54 22.22
C LEU A 38 8.05 2.63 23.03
N ARG A 39 9.23 2.29 22.51
CA ARG A 39 10.25 1.49 23.18
C ARG A 39 10.59 2.08 24.55
N GLY A 40 10.62 1.21 25.57
CA GLY A 40 10.94 1.61 26.95
C GLY A 40 9.78 2.25 27.71
N ARG A 41 8.61 2.49 27.09
CA ARG A 41 7.41 2.91 27.82
C ARG A 41 6.76 1.71 28.51
N GLU A 42 5.96 1.98 29.52
CA GLU A 42 5.22 0.94 30.23
C GLU A 42 4.39 0.08 29.25
N GLY A 43 4.53 -1.23 29.35
CA GLY A 43 3.87 -2.21 28.48
C GLY A 43 4.57 -2.52 27.15
N TYR A 44 5.58 -1.75 26.72
CA TYR A 44 6.26 -1.96 25.42
C TYR A 44 7.67 -2.57 25.54
N GLY A 45 8.29 -2.52 26.71
CA GLY A 45 9.62 -3.11 26.94
C GLY A 45 10.68 -2.63 25.95
N SER A 46 11.54 -3.52 25.48
CA SER A 46 12.60 -3.26 24.50
C SER A 46 12.16 -3.50 23.05
N GLY A 47 10.89 -3.78 22.79
CA GLY A 47 10.38 -4.09 21.44
C GLY A 47 10.42 -2.88 20.49
N ASN A 48 10.39 -3.15 19.19
CA ASN A 48 10.41 -2.14 18.13
C ASN A 48 9.01 -1.54 17.90
N TYR A 49 8.42 -0.96 18.94
CA TYR A 49 7.08 -0.38 18.86
C TYR A 49 7.14 1.08 18.48
N VAL A 50 6.33 1.46 17.49
CA VAL A 50 6.10 2.84 17.06
C VAL A 50 4.60 3.11 17.05
N ALA A 51 4.20 4.34 17.35
CA ALA A 51 2.80 4.73 17.29
C ALA A 51 2.32 4.82 15.84
N PRO A 52 1.14 4.27 15.48
CA PRO A 52 0.52 4.54 14.19
C PRO A 52 0.43 6.05 13.97
N THR A 53 0.92 6.51 12.82
CA THR A 53 1.17 7.93 12.56
C THR A 53 0.39 8.41 11.36
N VAL A 54 -0.28 9.56 11.51
CA VAL A 54 -0.98 10.28 10.45
C VAL A 54 -0.32 11.63 10.26
N VAL A 55 0.05 11.97 9.03
CA VAL A 55 0.58 13.28 8.66
C VAL A 55 -0.26 13.94 7.58
N ALA A 56 -0.27 15.26 7.57
CA ALA A 56 -0.97 16.08 6.60
C ALA A 56 -0.14 17.31 6.21
N ASP A 57 -0.64 18.08 5.27
CA ASP A 57 -0.08 19.38 4.87
C ASP A 57 1.35 19.29 4.30
N LEU A 58 1.74 18.10 3.80
CA LEU A 58 3.00 17.95 3.07
C LEU A 58 2.91 18.63 1.70
N PRO A 59 4.03 19.19 1.18
CA PRO A 59 4.10 19.63 -0.21
C PRO A 59 3.71 18.50 -1.16
N ALA A 60 3.04 18.85 -2.24
CA ALA A 60 2.48 17.86 -3.19
C ALA A 60 3.54 16.97 -3.89
N ASP A 61 4.79 17.41 -3.89
CA ASP A 61 5.95 16.70 -4.44
C ASP A 61 6.82 16.03 -3.38
N ASP A 62 6.38 16.03 -2.11
CA ASP A 62 7.14 15.48 -1.00
C ASP A 62 7.39 13.97 -1.19
N ARG A 63 8.61 13.54 -0.82
CA ARG A 63 9.02 12.14 -0.96
C ARG A 63 8.15 11.18 -0.14
N LEU A 64 7.63 11.60 1.02
CA LEU A 64 6.77 10.77 1.86
C LEU A 64 5.44 10.41 1.20
N LEU A 65 5.06 11.07 0.10
CA LEU A 65 3.91 10.72 -0.72
C LEU A 65 4.23 9.67 -1.80
N ARG A 66 5.49 9.27 -1.96
CA ARG A 66 5.98 8.36 -3.02
C ARG A 66 6.77 7.17 -2.48
N ASP A 67 7.57 7.39 -1.42
CA ASP A 67 8.45 6.37 -0.86
C ASP A 67 7.66 5.31 -0.08
N GLU A 68 8.00 4.05 -0.29
CA GLU A 68 7.48 2.94 0.50
C GLU A 68 8.23 2.83 1.83
N LEU A 69 7.67 3.36 2.89
CA LEU A 69 8.31 3.38 4.21
C LEU A 69 8.29 2.02 4.94
N PHE A 70 7.30 1.20 4.67
CA PHE A 70 7.08 -0.11 5.32
C PHE A 70 6.97 -0.03 6.85
N VAL A 71 6.29 1.00 7.35
CA VAL A 71 6.03 1.28 8.78
C VAL A 71 4.60 1.79 8.94
N PRO A 72 4.03 1.82 10.16
CA PRO A 72 2.67 2.30 10.39
C PRO A 72 2.59 3.83 10.28
N PHE A 73 2.63 4.30 9.04
CA PHE A 73 2.65 5.72 8.69
C PHE A 73 1.74 5.96 7.48
N VAL A 74 0.86 6.96 7.55
CA VAL A 74 -0.01 7.38 6.45
C VAL A 74 0.06 8.89 6.26
N ALA A 75 0.22 9.31 5.00
CA ALA A 75 0.13 10.70 4.60
C ALA A 75 -1.22 10.99 3.95
N VAL A 76 -1.84 12.10 4.33
CA VAL A 76 -3.11 12.58 3.79
C VAL A 76 -2.84 13.82 2.94
N LEU A 77 -3.26 13.76 1.69
CA LEU A 77 -3.14 14.85 0.74
C LEU A 77 -4.53 15.22 0.21
N PRO A 78 -5.01 16.46 0.42
CA PRO A 78 -6.23 16.93 -0.21
C PRO A 78 -6.04 17.11 -1.71
N VAL A 79 -7.09 16.86 -2.48
CA VAL A 79 -7.14 17.06 -3.92
C VAL A 79 -8.42 17.80 -4.31
N GLU A 80 -8.36 18.59 -5.36
CA GLU A 80 -9.49 19.40 -5.83
C GLU A 80 -10.49 18.59 -6.66
N SER A 81 -10.07 17.42 -7.17
CA SER A 81 -10.91 16.60 -8.04
C SER A 81 -10.44 15.14 -8.06
N LEU A 82 -11.34 14.24 -8.49
CA LEU A 82 -11.00 12.85 -8.78
C LEU A 82 -9.86 12.75 -9.83
N ALA A 83 -9.88 13.61 -10.84
CA ALA A 83 -8.86 13.61 -11.89
C ALA A 83 -7.46 13.91 -11.32
N GLU A 84 -7.34 14.86 -10.42
CA GLU A 84 -6.09 15.15 -9.71
C GLU A 84 -5.70 13.98 -8.81
N GLY A 85 -6.62 13.46 -8.00
CA GLY A 85 -6.38 12.31 -7.12
C GLY A 85 -5.87 11.10 -7.90
N MET A 86 -6.46 10.79 -9.05
CA MET A 86 -6.03 9.72 -9.95
C MET A 86 -4.64 9.95 -10.52
N THR A 87 -4.35 11.17 -10.95
CA THR A 87 -3.03 11.53 -11.46
C THR A 87 -1.95 11.33 -10.40
N ARG A 88 -2.22 11.77 -9.17
CA ARG A 88 -1.30 11.60 -8.03
C ARG A 88 -1.13 10.14 -7.64
N ALA A 89 -2.22 9.40 -7.49
CA ALA A 89 -2.18 7.97 -7.16
C ALA A 89 -1.40 7.17 -8.22
N ASN A 90 -1.50 7.55 -9.49
CA ASN A 90 -0.79 6.90 -10.58
C ASN A 90 0.66 7.39 -10.78
N SER A 91 1.10 8.43 -10.08
CA SER A 91 2.45 9.01 -10.26
C SER A 91 3.56 8.27 -9.51
N THR A 92 3.23 7.26 -8.71
CA THR A 92 4.22 6.44 -7.98
C THR A 92 4.79 5.34 -8.86
N ASP A 93 6.02 4.90 -8.57
CA ASP A 93 6.66 3.77 -9.23
C ASP A 93 6.10 2.41 -8.79
N LEU A 94 5.23 2.41 -7.79
CA LEU A 94 4.59 1.24 -7.20
C LEU A 94 3.09 1.22 -7.55
N GLY A 95 2.51 0.01 -7.61
CA GLY A 95 1.10 -0.19 -7.94
C GLY A 95 0.60 -1.52 -7.40
N LEU A 96 0.77 -1.78 -6.09
CA LEU A 96 0.30 -3.02 -5.48
C LEU A 96 -1.21 -2.99 -5.28
N SER A 97 -1.70 -2.06 -4.48
CA SER A 97 -3.13 -1.96 -4.17
C SER A 97 -3.62 -0.52 -4.14
N ALA A 98 -4.87 -0.32 -4.53
CA ALA A 98 -5.57 0.95 -4.43
C ALA A 98 -7.01 0.75 -3.98
N GLY A 99 -7.50 1.65 -3.12
CA GLY A 99 -8.87 1.67 -2.66
C GLY A 99 -9.56 2.98 -2.99
N PHE A 100 -10.86 2.92 -3.24
CA PHE A 100 -11.68 4.09 -3.53
C PHE A 100 -12.98 4.05 -2.74
N PHE A 101 -13.45 5.20 -2.31
CA PHE A 101 -14.71 5.34 -1.59
C PHE A 101 -15.53 6.42 -2.27
N SER A 102 -16.65 6.03 -2.87
CA SER A 102 -17.62 6.93 -3.49
C SER A 102 -18.99 6.25 -3.57
N THR A 103 -20.04 7.05 -3.66
CA THR A 103 -21.39 6.61 -4.00
C THR A 103 -21.77 6.97 -5.43
N ASP A 104 -20.93 7.70 -6.14
CA ASP A 104 -21.12 8.05 -7.55
C ASP A 104 -20.59 6.95 -8.47
N GLN A 105 -21.48 6.34 -9.25
CA GLN A 105 -21.11 5.23 -10.13
C GLN A 105 -20.15 5.66 -11.25
N ALA A 106 -20.28 6.89 -11.77
CA ALA A 106 -19.37 7.37 -12.81
C ALA A 106 -17.94 7.58 -12.29
N GLU A 107 -17.79 8.03 -11.03
CA GLU A 107 -16.49 8.11 -10.37
C GLU A 107 -15.90 6.71 -10.12
N ILE A 108 -16.74 5.76 -9.69
CA ILE A 108 -16.31 4.37 -9.46
C ILE A 108 -15.82 3.74 -10.76
N ASP A 109 -16.58 3.86 -11.84
CA ASP A 109 -16.24 3.31 -13.16
C ASP A 109 -14.93 3.92 -13.67
N ARG A 110 -14.77 5.22 -13.51
CA ARG A 110 -13.54 5.92 -13.87
C ARG A 110 -12.34 5.45 -13.04
N PHE A 111 -12.51 5.31 -11.70
CA PHE A 111 -11.45 4.79 -10.85
C PHE A 111 -11.02 3.39 -11.29
N LEU A 112 -11.96 2.48 -11.50
CA LEU A 112 -11.66 1.10 -11.91
C LEU A 112 -11.01 0.99 -13.29
N SER A 113 -11.32 1.94 -14.21
CA SER A 113 -10.70 2.01 -15.53
C SER A 113 -9.26 2.53 -15.50
N ASP A 114 -9.00 3.55 -14.69
CA ASP A 114 -7.81 4.38 -14.86
C ASP A 114 -6.72 4.16 -13.80
N ILE A 115 -7.05 3.51 -12.67
CA ILE A 115 -6.07 3.27 -11.60
C ILE A 115 -5.02 2.23 -11.98
N GLN A 116 -3.75 2.53 -11.75
CA GLN A 116 -2.62 1.67 -12.08
C GLN A 116 -2.15 0.84 -10.87
N ALA A 117 -3.01 -0.06 -10.42
CA ALA A 117 -2.72 -0.99 -9.35
C ALA A 117 -3.21 -2.41 -9.68
N GLY A 118 -2.51 -3.42 -9.18
CA GLY A 118 -2.83 -4.82 -9.45
C GLY A 118 -4.00 -5.36 -8.63
N VAL A 119 -4.25 -4.79 -7.45
CA VAL A 119 -5.39 -5.11 -6.58
C VAL A 119 -6.17 -3.84 -6.30
N VAL A 120 -7.43 -3.82 -6.69
CA VAL A 120 -8.29 -2.66 -6.49
C VAL A 120 -9.56 -3.03 -5.75
N TYR A 121 -10.08 -2.11 -4.93
CA TYR A 121 -11.34 -2.28 -4.25
C TYR A 121 -12.09 -0.96 -4.12
N VAL A 122 -13.42 -1.06 -4.03
CA VAL A 122 -14.30 0.10 -3.82
C VAL A 122 -15.14 -0.12 -2.57
N ASN A 123 -15.28 0.91 -1.74
CA ASN A 123 -16.12 0.96 -0.54
C ASN A 123 -15.86 -0.19 0.46
N ARG A 124 -14.64 -0.69 0.52
CA ARG A 124 -14.26 -1.76 1.44
C ARG A 124 -13.80 -1.17 2.76
N SER A 125 -14.59 -1.34 3.81
CA SER A 125 -14.34 -0.78 5.14
C SER A 125 -13.44 -1.64 6.04
N ALA A 126 -13.27 -2.95 5.71
CA ALA A 126 -12.49 -3.88 6.52
C ALA A 126 -11.84 -4.97 5.66
N GLY A 127 -10.82 -5.63 6.19
CA GLY A 127 -10.11 -6.72 5.57
C GLY A 127 -8.62 -6.44 5.37
N ALA A 128 -7.92 -7.36 4.69
CA ALA A 128 -6.49 -7.21 4.45
C ALA A 128 -6.18 -5.96 3.62
N THR A 129 -5.09 -5.29 3.95
CA THR A 129 -4.58 -4.11 3.23
C THR A 129 -4.33 -4.39 1.76
N THR A 130 -4.01 -5.64 1.43
CA THR A 130 -3.80 -6.11 0.06
C THR A 130 -5.08 -6.17 -0.77
N GLY A 131 -6.26 -6.24 -0.13
CA GLY A 131 -7.54 -6.26 -0.83
C GLY A 131 -7.92 -7.56 -1.54
N ALA A 132 -6.97 -8.44 -1.82
CA ALA A 132 -7.22 -9.70 -2.53
C ALA A 132 -7.58 -10.86 -1.59
N TRP A 133 -8.41 -11.78 -2.10
CA TRP A 133 -8.77 -13.04 -1.44
C TRP A 133 -7.93 -14.18 -2.03
N PRO A 134 -6.95 -14.71 -1.30
CA PRO A 134 -6.12 -15.81 -1.79
C PRO A 134 -6.95 -17.00 -2.28
N GLY A 135 -6.61 -17.55 -3.45
CA GLY A 135 -7.32 -18.66 -4.07
C GLY A 135 -8.58 -18.26 -4.86
N VAL A 136 -9.09 -17.04 -4.67
CA VAL A 136 -10.25 -16.51 -5.39
C VAL A 136 -9.82 -15.38 -6.34
N GLN A 137 -8.97 -14.50 -5.85
CA GLN A 137 -8.46 -13.37 -6.60
C GLN A 137 -6.94 -13.43 -6.69
N PRO A 138 -6.35 -13.08 -7.85
CA PRO A 138 -4.91 -12.96 -7.96
C PRO A 138 -4.39 -11.82 -7.06
N PHE A 139 -3.22 -12.05 -6.45
CA PHE A 139 -2.51 -11.05 -5.69
C PHE A 139 -1.17 -10.73 -6.33
N GLY A 140 -1.04 -9.53 -6.84
CA GLY A 140 0.19 -9.01 -7.46
C GLY A 140 0.02 -7.57 -7.88
N GLY A 141 1.15 -6.88 -8.01
CA GLY A 141 1.18 -5.47 -8.33
C GLY A 141 1.45 -5.19 -9.80
N TRP A 142 1.22 -3.95 -10.18
CA TRP A 142 1.67 -3.34 -11.41
C TRP A 142 2.95 -2.53 -11.16
N LYS A 143 3.56 -2.02 -12.19
CA LYS A 143 4.80 -1.22 -12.11
C LYS A 143 5.89 -1.96 -11.30
N GLY A 144 6.61 -1.29 -10.43
CA GLY A 144 7.61 -1.88 -9.55
C GLY A 144 7.10 -2.88 -8.51
N SER A 145 5.77 -2.96 -8.31
CA SER A 145 5.16 -3.93 -7.39
C SER A 145 4.88 -5.31 -8.00
N GLY A 146 5.23 -5.53 -9.25
CA GLY A 146 5.04 -6.82 -9.92
C GLY A 146 6.10 -7.10 -10.97
N SER A 147 6.54 -8.36 -11.07
CA SER A 147 7.56 -8.81 -12.01
C SER A 147 7.00 -9.49 -13.27
N SER A 148 5.73 -9.89 -13.24
CA SER A 148 5.06 -10.52 -14.37
C SER A 148 3.57 -10.14 -14.37
N GLY A 149 2.90 -10.29 -15.53
CA GLY A 149 1.46 -10.08 -15.61
C GLY A 149 0.62 -11.21 -14.98
N LYS A 150 1.22 -12.13 -14.24
CA LYS A 150 0.57 -13.29 -13.63
C LYS A 150 0.77 -13.27 -12.12
N ALA A 151 -0.26 -12.81 -11.41
CA ALA A 151 -0.22 -12.63 -9.97
C ALA A 151 -0.40 -13.95 -9.20
N GLY A 152 0.20 -14.02 -8.02
CA GLY A 152 0.11 -15.17 -7.12
C GLY A 152 -1.34 -15.52 -6.76
N GLY A 153 -1.66 -16.80 -6.66
CA GLY A 153 -3.01 -17.30 -6.35
C GLY A 153 -4.03 -17.16 -7.47
N GLY A 154 -3.67 -16.61 -8.64
CA GLY A 154 -4.54 -16.52 -9.82
C GLY A 154 -4.47 -17.74 -10.72
N LEU A 155 -5.45 -17.88 -11.60
CA LEU A 155 -5.59 -19.03 -12.54
C LEU A 155 -4.35 -19.23 -13.43
N TYR A 156 -3.64 -18.18 -13.75
CA TYR A 156 -2.52 -18.21 -14.68
C TYR A 156 -1.15 -18.23 -13.98
N TYR A 157 -1.12 -18.26 -12.66
CA TYR A 157 0.13 -18.19 -11.91
C TYR A 157 1.08 -19.36 -12.22
N VAL A 158 0.55 -20.59 -12.21
CA VAL A 158 1.34 -21.80 -12.48
C VAL A 158 1.84 -21.84 -13.91
N GLN A 159 1.07 -21.35 -14.86
CA GLN A 159 1.41 -21.37 -16.28
C GLN A 159 2.71 -20.61 -16.61
N GLN A 160 3.09 -19.59 -15.86
CA GLN A 160 4.34 -18.86 -16.08
C GLN A 160 5.60 -19.72 -15.84
N TYR A 161 5.48 -20.84 -15.14
CA TYR A 161 6.55 -21.80 -14.88
C TYR A 161 6.49 -23.01 -15.82
N MET A 162 5.50 -23.09 -16.72
CA MET A 162 5.32 -24.18 -17.66
C MET A 162 5.94 -23.84 -19.01
N ARG A 163 6.23 -24.88 -19.79
CA ARG A 163 6.69 -24.74 -21.17
C ARG A 163 5.71 -25.41 -22.09
N GLU A 164 5.35 -24.74 -23.17
CA GLU A 164 4.56 -25.32 -24.24
C GLU A 164 5.44 -26.23 -25.12
N GLN A 165 4.88 -27.36 -25.55
CA GLN A 165 5.52 -28.29 -26.47
C GLN A 165 4.54 -28.74 -27.54
N SER A 166 4.86 -28.47 -28.80
CA SER A 166 4.16 -29.05 -29.93
C SER A 166 4.74 -30.44 -30.27
N ARG A 167 3.87 -31.45 -30.45
CA ARG A 167 4.28 -32.82 -30.81
C ARG A 167 3.47 -33.28 -32.03
N THR A 168 4.17 -33.72 -33.08
CA THR A 168 3.58 -34.33 -34.28
C THR A 168 4.10 -35.73 -34.41
N VAL A 169 3.20 -36.73 -34.52
CA VAL A 169 3.54 -38.12 -34.80
C VAL A 169 2.87 -38.47 -36.12
N VAL A 170 3.68 -38.89 -37.09
CA VAL A 170 3.20 -39.39 -38.37
C VAL A 170 3.34 -40.93 -38.32
N ALA A 171 2.25 -41.67 -38.58
CA ALA A 171 2.21 -43.11 -38.61
C ALA A 171 2.67 -43.63 -40.00
#